data_49f49cb88021768963bab56460e3729e
#
_entry.id   49f49cb88021768963bab56460e3729e
#
_cell.length_a   1.000
_cell.length_b   1.000
_cell.length_c   1.000
_cell.angle_alpha   90.00
_cell.angle_beta   90.00
_cell.angle_gamma   90.00
#
_symmetry.space_group_name_H-M   'P 1'
#
loop_
_entity.id
_entity.type
_entity.pdbx_description
1 polymer ?
#
loop_
_entity_poly.entity_id
_entity_poly.type
_entity_poly.pdbx_seq_one_letter_code
_entity_poly.pdbx_strand_id
1 'polypeptide(L)'
;DKAAFRKLFDFVKLFPHYFLGSNADLPIVGGSILSHDHFQGGNYTFAMAKADIIKEFSVDGFDDVKCGIVKWPLSVIRLQSEDSDRIIELADHILKAWRGYTDEDAFIYAETDGTPHNTITPIARFKDGMFELDLALRNNITTEEHPMGVYHPHAKLHHIKKENIGLIEVMGLAVLPSRLDGCLLYTSDAAD
;
A
#
# COMPACT_ATOMS: atom_id res chain seq x y z
N ASP A 1 -12.24 4.34 -0.06
CA ASP A 1 -13.12 5.27 -0.77
C ASP A 1 -12.69 6.71 -0.53
N LYS A 2 -13.34 7.68 -1.18
CA LYS A 2 -13.05 9.12 -1.07
C LYS A 2 -13.10 9.61 0.39
N ALA A 3 -13.99 9.08 1.21
CA ALA A 3 -14.11 9.45 2.61
C ALA A 3 -12.90 9.01 3.43
N ALA A 4 -12.34 7.85 3.16
CA ALA A 4 -11.10 7.39 3.79
C ALA A 4 -9.91 8.30 3.46
N PHE A 5 -9.74 8.68 2.17
CA PHE A 5 -8.69 9.62 1.76
C PHE A 5 -8.82 10.98 2.46
N ARG A 6 -10.05 11.49 2.62
CA ARG A 6 -10.32 12.73 3.35
C ARG A 6 -9.86 12.62 4.81
N LYS A 7 -10.23 11.54 5.51
CA LYS A 7 -9.81 11.32 6.90
C LYS A 7 -8.29 11.30 7.05
N LEU A 8 -7.56 10.72 6.08
CA LEU A 8 -6.09 10.73 6.09
C LEU A 8 -5.56 12.17 6.05
N PHE A 9 -6.06 13.00 5.14
CA PHE A 9 -5.56 14.37 5.01
C PHE A 9 -6.06 15.29 6.11
N ASP A 10 -7.27 15.11 6.65
CA ASP A 10 -7.74 15.85 7.80
C ASP A 10 -6.82 15.65 9.01
N PHE A 11 -6.33 14.43 9.23
CA PHE A 11 -5.34 14.14 10.25
C PHE A 11 -3.98 14.78 9.93
N VAL A 12 -3.47 14.64 8.70
CA VAL A 12 -2.16 15.19 8.30
C VAL A 12 -2.14 16.71 8.35
N LYS A 13 -3.26 17.39 8.07
CA LYS A 13 -3.39 18.86 8.26
C LYS A 13 -3.22 19.28 9.71
N LEU A 14 -3.73 18.48 10.65
CA LEU A 14 -3.59 18.74 12.10
C LEU A 14 -2.19 18.35 12.61
N PHE A 15 -1.60 17.31 12.05
CA PHE A 15 -0.31 16.75 12.46
C PHE A 15 0.63 16.57 11.26
N PRO A 16 1.17 17.66 10.67
CA PRO A 16 1.91 17.62 9.41
C PRO A 16 3.26 16.88 9.51
N HIS A 17 3.75 16.58 10.70
CA HIS A 17 4.95 15.81 10.95
C HIS A 17 4.68 14.28 11.10
N TYR A 18 3.42 13.87 10.98
CA TYR A 18 3.00 12.47 10.99
C TYR A 18 2.65 12.00 9.58
N PHE A 19 2.87 10.70 9.32
CA PHE A 19 2.15 9.99 8.27
C PHE A 19 0.87 9.38 8.86
N LEU A 20 -0.10 9.11 8.01
CA LEU A 20 -1.26 8.30 8.30
C LEU A 20 -1.60 7.43 7.10
N GLY A 21 -1.84 6.14 7.31
CA GLY A 21 -2.30 5.22 6.29
C GLY A 21 -3.49 4.39 6.74
N SER A 22 -4.19 3.83 5.78
CA SER A 22 -5.28 2.90 6.00
C SER A 22 -4.90 1.52 5.48
N ASN A 23 -5.26 0.48 6.22
CA ASN A 23 -5.19 -0.87 5.66
C ASN A 23 -6.12 -1.01 4.45
N ALA A 24 -5.86 -2.00 3.61
CA ALA A 24 -6.74 -2.35 2.52
C ALA A 24 -8.12 -2.80 3.03
N ASP A 25 -9.16 -2.55 2.26
CA ASP A 25 -10.55 -2.89 2.59
C ASP A 25 -10.98 -4.28 2.06
N LEU A 26 -10.02 -5.09 1.63
CA LEU A 26 -10.21 -6.48 1.24
C LEU A 26 -9.37 -7.42 2.12
N PRO A 27 -9.82 -8.66 2.35
CA PRO A 27 -9.06 -9.66 3.10
C PRO A 27 -7.75 -10.03 2.40
N ILE A 28 -6.84 -10.72 3.11
CA ILE A 28 -5.54 -11.22 2.63
C ILE A 28 -4.48 -10.09 2.47
N VAL A 29 -4.84 -8.96 1.91
CA VAL A 29 -3.93 -7.85 1.59
C VAL A 29 -3.87 -6.79 2.70
N GLY A 30 -3.85 -7.23 3.96
CA GLY A 30 -3.75 -6.38 5.14
C GLY A 30 -5.09 -5.97 5.76
N GLY A 31 -6.23 -6.31 5.14
CA GLY A 31 -7.55 -6.10 5.69
C GLY A 31 -7.88 -7.18 6.73
N SER A 32 -7.46 -6.99 7.98
CA SER A 32 -7.80 -7.91 9.09
C SER A 32 -9.07 -7.50 9.84
N ILE A 33 -9.44 -6.23 9.80
CA ILE A 33 -10.64 -5.68 10.41
C ILE A 33 -11.42 -4.93 9.35
N LEU A 34 -12.48 -5.55 8.83
CA LEU A 34 -13.27 -5.00 7.72
C LEU A 34 -14.55 -4.31 8.16
N SER A 35 -14.89 -4.38 9.48
CA SER A 35 -16.13 -3.85 10.04
C SER A 35 -16.10 -2.35 10.34
N HIS A 36 -14.92 -1.74 10.36
CA HIS A 36 -14.73 -0.30 10.59
C HIS A 36 -13.42 0.20 9.96
N ASP A 37 -13.31 1.52 9.81
CA ASP A 37 -12.08 2.15 9.35
C ASP A 37 -10.94 1.89 10.34
N HIS A 38 -9.79 1.45 9.84
CA HIS A 38 -8.60 1.20 10.63
C HIS A 38 -7.42 1.97 10.06
N PHE A 39 -6.86 2.86 10.86
CA PHE A 39 -5.73 3.72 10.46
C PHE A 39 -4.50 3.42 11.32
N GLN A 40 -3.33 3.55 10.71
CA GLN A 40 -2.04 3.49 11.39
C GLN A 40 -1.22 4.72 11.02
N GLY A 41 -0.65 5.37 12.01
CA GLY A 41 0.13 6.59 11.81
C GLY A 41 1.26 6.72 12.82
N GLY A 42 2.17 7.64 12.55
CA GLY A 42 3.30 7.93 13.43
C GLY A 42 4.24 8.99 12.87
N ASN A 43 5.16 9.43 13.71
CA ASN A 43 6.23 10.34 13.33
C ASN A 43 7.49 9.54 12.97
N TYR A 44 7.46 8.90 11.80
CA TYR A 44 8.59 8.13 11.27
C TYR A 44 8.66 8.24 9.76
N THR A 45 9.85 8.37 9.20
CA THR A 45 10.06 8.42 7.75
C THR A 45 10.51 7.06 7.23
N PHE A 46 9.56 6.30 6.68
CA PHE A 46 9.82 4.99 6.09
C PHE A 46 10.62 5.08 4.78
N ALA A 47 11.22 3.96 4.39
CA ALA A 47 12.01 3.87 3.17
C ALA A 47 11.19 4.26 1.91
N MET A 48 9.92 3.87 1.83
CA MET A 48 9.05 4.23 0.69
C MET A 48 8.89 5.74 0.51
N ALA A 49 8.85 6.53 1.61
CA ALA A 49 8.75 8.00 1.53
C ALA A 49 10.01 8.66 0.93
N LYS A 50 11.14 7.94 0.89
CA LYS A 50 12.43 8.39 0.32
C LYS A 50 12.68 7.83 -1.07
N ALA A 51 11.82 6.92 -1.55
CA ALA A 51 12.02 6.25 -2.82
C ALA A 51 11.81 7.21 -4.00
N ASP A 52 12.64 7.05 -5.03
CA ASP A 52 12.61 7.86 -6.24
C ASP A 52 11.37 7.56 -7.09
N ILE A 53 11.02 8.50 -7.96
CA ILE A 53 10.04 8.31 -9.03
C ILE A 53 10.76 7.76 -10.27
N ILE A 54 10.29 6.63 -10.81
CA ILE A 54 10.86 6.04 -12.04
C ILE A 54 10.16 6.52 -13.31
N LYS A 55 8.93 7.00 -13.18
CA LYS A 55 8.16 7.53 -14.31
C LYS A 55 7.15 8.54 -13.81
N GLU A 56 7.21 9.75 -14.33
CA GLU A 56 6.18 10.76 -14.15
C GLU A 56 5.10 10.62 -15.23
N PHE A 57 3.88 11.00 -14.91
CA PHE A 57 2.77 11.06 -15.84
C PHE A 57 1.79 12.16 -15.42
N SER A 58 0.94 12.60 -16.34
CA SER A 58 -0.13 13.56 -16.10
C SER A 58 -1.49 12.91 -16.30
N VAL A 59 -2.49 13.46 -15.65
CA VAL A 59 -3.89 13.05 -15.80
C VAL A 59 -4.68 14.29 -16.21
N ASP A 60 -5.41 14.20 -17.31
CA ASP A 60 -6.21 15.30 -17.84
C ASP A 60 -7.18 15.86 -16.78
N GLY A 61 -7.17 17.19 -16.62
CA GLY A 61 -7.96 17.87 -15.59
C GLY A 61 -7.36 17.88 -14.19
N PHE A 62 -6.12 17.35 -14.03
CA PHE A 62 -5.36 17.33 -12.78
C PHE A 62 -3.92 17.86 -12.96
N ASP A 63 -3.76 18.92 -13.75
CA ASP A 63 -2.46 19.53 -14.03
C ASP A 63 -1.77 20.11 -12.78
N ASP A 64 -2.52 20.34 -11.74
CA ASP A 64 -2.12 20.79 -10.42
C ASP A 64 -1.67 19.67 -9.47
N VAL A 65 -1.75 18.41 -9.92
CA VAL A 65 -1.31 17.22 -9.17
C VAL A 65 -0.13 16.57 -9.90
N LYS A 66 1.03 16.51 -9.26
CA LYS A 66 2.17 15.73 -9.75
C LYS A 66 1.92 14.25 -9.50
N CYS A 67 2.05 13.46 -10.56
CA CYS A 67 1.82 12.01 -10.50
C CYS A 67 3.08 11.25 -10.91
N GLY A 68 3.41 10.20 -10.18
CA GLY A 68 4.56 9.38 -10.52
C GLY A 68 4.46 7.93 -10.03
N ILE A 69 5.16 7.05 -10.72
CA ILE A 69 5.35 5.66 -10.31
C ILE A 69 6.59 5.60 -9.43
N VAL A 70 6.44 5.11 -8.22
CA VAL A 70 7.53 5.02 -7.23
C VAL A 70 8.42 3.81 -7.55
N LYS A 71 9.74 3.97 -7.43
CA LYS A 71 10.71 2.87 -7.49
C LYS A 71 10.59 2.03 -6.22
N TRP A 72 9.67 1.08 -6.24
CA TRP A 72 9.32 0.26 -5.09
C TRP A 72 9.02 -1.17 -5.50
N PRO A 73 9.22 -2.18 -4.63
CA PRO A 73 8.88 -3.57 -4.93
C PRO A 73 7.38 -3.83 -5.22
N LEU A 74 6.51 -2.97 -4.68
CA LEU A 74 5.07 -2.97 -4.99
C LEU A 74 4.78 -1.89 -6.04
N SER A 75 3.68 -2.05 -6.78
CA SER A 75 3.17 -1.01 -7.67
C SER A 75 2.59 0.13 -6.83
N VAL A 76 3.27 1.28 -6.80
CA VAL A 76 2.86 2.45 -6.03
C VAL A 76 2.77 3.68 -6.94
N ILE A 77 1.63 4.35 -6.89
CA ILE A 77 1.42 5.66 -7.51
C ILE A 77 1.54 6.72 -6.41
N ARG A 78 2.40 7.71 -6.63
CA ARG A 78 2.55 8.88 -5.76
C ARG A 78 1.86 10.08 -6.38
N LEU A 79 1.04 10.74 -5.58
CA LEU A 79 0.34 11.98 -5.92
C LEU A 79 0.84 13.08 -4.98
N GLN A 80 1.15 14.27 -5.54
CA GLN A 80 1.62 15.42 -4.76
C GLN A 80 0.93 16.70 -5.25
N SER A 81 0.44 17.53 -4.32
CA SER A 81 -0.14 18.85 -4.60
C SER A 81 -0.12 19.73 -3.34
N GLU A 82 -0.17 21.03 -3.51
CA GLU A 82 -0.44 21.97 -2.42
C GLU A 82 -1.89 21.86 -1.93
N ASP A 83 -2.79 21.39 -2.78
CA ASP A 83 -4.21 21.18 -2.48
C ASP A 83 -4.52 19.70 -2.27
N SER A 84 -4.78 19.32 -1.02
CA SER A 84 -5.16 17.95 -0.66
C SER A 84 -6.50 17.50 -1.25
N ASP A 85 -7.43 18.42 -1.53
CA ASP A 85 -8.73 18.07 -2.09
C ASP A 85 -8.59 17.59 -3.54
N ARG A 86 -7.64 18.15 -4.29
CA ARG A 86 -7.30 17.69 -5.65
C ARG A 86 -6.71 16.29 -5.63
N ILE A 87 -5.82 16.01 -4.66
CA ILE A 87 -5.28 14.64 -4.49
C ILE A 87 -6.41 13.66 -4.16
N ILE A 88 -7.34 14.02 -3.27
CA ILE A 88 -8.48 13.17 -2.90
C ILE A 88 -9.36 12.84 -4.11
N GLU A 89 -9.62 13.84 -4.97
CA GLU A 89 -10.42 13.63 -6.19
C GLU A 89 -9.72 12.66 -7.15
N LEU A 90 -8.44 12.89 -7.42
CA LEU A 90 -7.67 12.02 -8.32
C LEU A 90 -7.50 10.61 -7.74
N ALA A 91 -7.23 10.49 -6.43
CA ALA A 91 -7.10 9.20 -5.76
C ALA A 91 -8.40 8.37 -5.83
N ASP A 92 -9.56 9.01 -5.71
CA ASP A 92 -10.86 8.35 -5.87
C ASP A 92 -11.09 7.89 -7.32
N HIS A 93 -10.65 8.69 -8.30
CA HIS A 93 -10.68 8.32 -9.70
C HIS A 93 -9.78 7.10 -9.98
N ILE A 94 -8.54 7.12 -9.49
CA ILE A 94 -7.58 6.01 -9.63
C ILE A 94 -8.12 4.75 -8.95
N LEU A 95 -8.68 4.86 -7.74
CA LEU A 95 -9.26 3.71 -7.03
C LEU A 95 -10.38 3.06 -7.83
N LYS A 96 -11.29 3.87 -8.41
CA LYS A 96 -12.39 3.37 -9.25
C LYS A 96 -11.88 2.68 -10.51
N ALA A 97 -10.89 3.26 -11.18
CA ALA A 97 -10.24 2.66 -12.34
C ALA A 97 -9.54 1.34 -11.97
N TRP A 98 -8.79 1.32 -10.87
CA TRP A 98 -8.11 0.12 -10.40
C TRP A 98 -9.08 -1.00 -10.02
N ARG A 99 -10.20 -0.69 -9.38
CA ARG A 99 -11.22 -1.70 -9.01
C ARG A 99 -11.79 -2.43 -10.22
N GLY A 100 -11.87 -1.78 -11.37
CA GLY A 100 -12.34 -2.39 -12.63
C GLY A 100 -11.22 -2.90 -13.54
N TYR A 101 -9.96 -2.81 -13.13
CA TYR A 101 -8.82 -3.14 -13.99
C TYR A 101 -8.55 -4.65 -14.02
N THR A 102 -8.46 -5.19 -15.24
CA THR A 102 -8.03 -6.57 -15.49
C THR A 102 -6.86 -6.59 -16.47
N ASP A 103 -5.83 -7.37 -16.17
CA ASP A 103 -4.67 -7.64 -17.01
C ASP A 103 -4.32 -9.13 -16.86
N GLU A 104 -4.78 -9.92 -17.83
CA GLU A 104 -4.63 -11.37 -17.80
C GLU A 104 -3.16 -11.80 -17.88
N ASP A 105 -2.33 -11.05 -18.63
CA ASP A 105 -0.91 -11.33 -18.79
C ASP A 105 -0.15 -11.16 -17.47
N ALA A 106 -0.60 -10.21 -16.63
CA ALA A 106 -0.08 -10.00 -15.28
C ALA A 106 -0.84 -10.81 -14.21
N PHE A 107 -1.80 -11.65 -14.58
CA PHE A 107 -2.69 -12.37 -13.67
C PHE A 107 -3.44 -11.45 -12.69
N ILE A 108 -3.81 -10.26 -13.14
CA ILE A 108 -4.61 -9.30 -12.40
C ILE A 108 -6.06 -9.40 -12.90
N TYR A 109 -6.96 -9.77 -12.03
CA TYR A 109 -8.40 -9.81 -12.30
C TYR A 109 -9.11 -8.86 -11.35
N ALA A 110 -10.01 -8.03 -11.89
CA ALA A 110 -10.82 -7.11 -11.10
C ALA A 110 -11.72 -7.88 -10.12
N GLU A 111 -12.30 -8.97 -10.60
CA GLU A 111 -13.18 -9.87 -9.84
C GLU A 111 -13.16 -11.30 -10.40
N THR A 112 -13.57 -12.26 -9.57
CA THR A 112 -13.86 -13.63 -9.96
C THR A 112 -15.18 -14.06 -9.32
N ASP A 113 -16.15 -14.47 -10.13
CA ASP A 113 -17.49 -14.87 -9.69
C ASP A 113 -18.17 -13.82 -8.78
N GLY A 114 -18.00 -12.52 -9.10
CA GLY A 114 -18.53 -11.40 -8.34
C GLY A 114 -17.74 -11.05 -7.07
N THR A 115 -16.62 -11.72 -6.80
CA THR A 115 -15.74 -11.41 -5.67
C THR A 115 -14.66 -10.44 -6.13
N PRO A 116 -14.59 -9.20 -5.59
CA PRO A 116 -13.60 -8.21 -5.99
C PRO A 116 -12.21 -8.54 -5.45
N HIS A 117 -11.18 -8.21 -6.25
CA HIS A 117 -9.77 -8.49 -5.92
C HIS A 117 -8.91 -7.24 -5.79
N ASN A 118 -9.23 -6.16 -6.50
CA ASN A 118 -8.42 -4.96 -6.53
C ASN A 118 -8.78 -3.99 -5.41
N THR A 119 -7.76 -3.54 -4.69
CA THR A 119 -7.86 -2.51 -3.66
C THR A 119 -6.59 -1.68 -3.55
N ILE A 120 -6.57 -0.68 -2.69
CA ILE A 120 -5.43 0.21 -2.46
C ILE A 120 -5.14 0.28 -0.96
N THR A 121 -3.85 0.29 -0.62
CA THR A 121 -3.36 0.71 0.69
C THR A 121 -2.85 2.15 0.54
N PRO A 122 -3.59 3.17 1.03
CA PRO A 122 -3.21 4.57 0.90
C PRO A 122 -2.36 5.02 2.09
N ILE A 123 -1.33 5.84 1.83
CA ILE A 123 -0.48 6.45 2.85
C ILE A 123 -0.33 7.95 2.55
N ALA A 124 -0.85 8.79 3.44
CA ALA A 124 -0.77 10.24 3.36
C ALA A 124 0.32 10.81 4.26
N ARG A 125 0.95 11.90 3.80
CA ARG A 125 1.91 12.69 4.55
C ARG A 125 1.97 14.12 4.02
N PHE A 126 2.61 15.01 4.77
CA PHE A 126 3.00 16.33 4.31
C PHE A 126 4.52 16.37 4.24
N LYS A 127 5.07 16.74 3.08
CA LYS A 127 6.50 16.72 2.83
C LYS A 127 6.89 17.81 1.84
N ASP A 128 7.98 18.52 2.12
CA ASP A 128 8.54 19.56 1.25
C ASP A 128 7.53 20.63 0.81
N GLY A 129 6.60 20.99 1.71
CA GLY A 129 5.56 22.00 1.46
C GLY A 129 4.34 21.50 0.69
N MET A 130 4.25 20.21 0.38
CA MET A 130 3.15 19.59 -0.35
C MET A 130 2.49 18.46 0.43
N PHE A 131 1.20 18.28 0.21
CA PHE A 131 0.53 17.03 0.55
C PHE A 131 0.96 15.93 -0.41
N GLU A 132 1.17 14.75 0.12
CA GLU A 132 1.58 13.56 -0.64
C GLU A 132 0.71 12.37 -0.27
N LEU A 133 0.27 11.62 -1.27
CA LEU A 133 -0.46 10.37 -1.10
C LEU A 133 0.20 9.27 -1.94
N ASP A 134 0.67 8.23 -1.27
CA ASP A 134 1.08 7.01 -1.94
C ASP A 134 -0.10 6.03 -2.00
N LEU A 135 -0.41 5.55 -3.18
CA LEU A 135 -1.43 4.56 -3.47
C LEU A 135 -0.75 3.24 -3.82
N ALA A 136 -0.56 2.36 -2.84
CA ALA A 136 -0.05 1.01 -3.09
C ALA A 136 -1.19 0.14 -3.65
N LEU A 137 -1.06 -0.26 -4.92
CA LEU A 137 -2.03 -1.09 -5.61
C LEU A 137 -1.93 -2.53 -5.08
N ARG A 138 -3.06 -3.10 -4.68
CA ARG A 138 -3.13 -4.45 -4.10
C ARG A 138 -4.15 -5.30 -4.87
N ASN A 139 -3.88 -6.59 -4.92
CA ASN A 139 -4.82 -7.59 -5.46
C ASN A 139 -4.77 -8.83 -4.55
N ASN A 140 -5.94 -9.35 -4.16
CA ASN A 140 -6.06 -10.47 -3.22
C ASN A 140 -6.43 -11.80 -3.86
N ILE A 141 -6.30 -11.92 -5.19
CA ILE A 141 -6.65 -13.15 -5.90
C ILE A 141 -5.89 -14.35 -5.35
N THR A 142 -6.58 -15.46 -5.22
CA THR A 142 -6.04 -16.74 -4.76
C THR A 142 -6.18 -17.82 -5.83
N THR A 143 -5.35 -18.84 -5.76
CA THR A 143 -5.46 -20.07 -6.55
C THR A 143 -5.28 -21.28 -5.64
N GLU A 144 -5.53 -22.49 -6.16
CA GLU A 144 -5.23 -23.72 -5.41
C GLU A 144 -3.75 -23.81 -5.03
N GLU A 145 -2.84 -23.35 -5.91
CA GLU A 145 -1.41 -23.31 -5.64
C GLU A 145 -1.03 -22.20 -4.64
N HIS A 146 -1.75 -21.08 -4.66
CA HIS A 146 -1.49 -19.90 -3.81
C HIS A 146 -2.73 -19.53 -2.99
N PRO A 147 -3.14 -20.33 -2.01
CA PRO A 147 -4.36 -20.11 -1.23
C PRO A 147 -4.30 -18.89 -0.29
N MET A 148 -3.09 -18.35 -0.05
CA MET A 148 -2.88 -17.13 0.75
C MET A 148 -2.71 -15.88 -0.11
N GLY A 149 -2.91 -15.97 -1.42
CA GLY A 149 -2.76 -14.89 -2.39
C GLY A 149 -1.60 -15.11 -3.36
N VAL A 150 -1.86 -14.85 -4.64
CA VAL A 150 -0.85 -14.98 -5.71
C VAL A 150 0.30 -13.99 -5.49
N TYR A 151 0.01 -12.80 -4.96
CA TYR A 151 0.99 -11.74 -4.66
C TYR A 151 1.48 -11.76 -3.21
N HIS A 152 1.09 -12.76 -2.41
CA HIS A 152 1.61 -13.00 -1.08
C HIS A 152 2.90 -13.81 -1.13
N PRO A 153 3.82 -13.74 -0.14
CA PRO A 153 4.95 -14.65 -0.06
C PRO A 153 4.51 -16.11 -0.21
N HIS A 154 5.12 -16.82 -1.16
CA HIS A 154 4.71 -18.20 -1.48
C HIS A 154 5.13 -19.17 -0.37
N ALA A 155 4.52 -20.36 -0.32
CA ALA A 155 4.67 -21.36 0.74
C ALA A 155 6.11 -21.69 1.12
N LYS A 156 7.04 -21.69 0.16
CA LYS A 156 8.48 -21.92 0.39
C LYS A 156 9.13 -20.84 1.30
N LEU A 157 8.51 -19.65 1.41
CA LEU A 157 8.99 -18.53 2.23
C LEU A 157 8.23 -18.39 3.55
N HIS A 158 7.23 -19.23 3.83
CA HIS A 158 6.40 -19.13 5.03
C HIS A 158 7.16 -19.41 6.33
N HIS A 159 8.34 -20.03 6.26
CA HIS A 159 9.23 -20.15 7.41
C HIS A 159 9.74 -18.77 7.85
N ILE A 160 9.85 -17.79 6.92
CA ILE A 160 10.23 -16.39 7.22
C ILE A 160 8.98 -15.56 7.50
N LYS A 161 8.03 -15.52 6.55
CA LYS A 161 6.84 -14.69 6.63
C LYS A 161 5.64 -15.41 6.03
N LYS A 162 4.69 -15.77 6.89
CA LYS A 162 3.40 -16.38 6.51
C LYS A 162 2.25 -15.39 6.69
N GLU A 163 2.40 -14.47 7.62
CA GLU A 163 1.40 -13.48 8.01
C GLU A 163 1.13 -12.47 6.89
N ASN A 164 -0.07 -11.89 6.86
CA ASN A 164 -0.44 -10.89 5.86
C ASN A 164 0.51 -9.69 5.91
N ILE A 165 0.79 -9.14 4.72
CA ILE A 165 1.61 -7.93 4.57
C ILE A 165 0.72 -6.71 4.84
N GLY A 166 0.96 -6.07 5.97
CA GLY A 166 0.24 -4.88 6.43
C GLY A 166 0.86 -3.56 5.97
N LEU A 167 0.28 -2.45 6.44
CA LEU A 167 0.66 -1.09 6.06
C LEU A 167 2.14 -0.80 6.32
N ILE A 168 2.66 -1.16 7.49
CA ILE A 168 4.04 -0.85 7.91
C ILE A 168 5.05 -1.57 7.02
N GLU A 169 4.76 -2.82 6.66
CA GLU A 169 5.59 -3.62 5.77
C GLU A 169 5.55 -3.08 4.34
N VAL A 170 4.39 -2.64 3.86
CA VAL A 170 4.24 -1.96 2.57
C VAL A 170 5.15 -0.75 2.48
N MET A 171 5.34 -0.02 3.57
CA MET A 171 6.24 1.14 3.65
C MET A 171 7.73 0.80 3.80
N GLY A 172 8.08 -0.50 3.91
CA GLY A 172 9.47 -0.99 3.88
C GLY A 172 10.09 -1.32 5.22
N LEU A 173 9.29 -1.54 6.28
CA LEU A 173 9.77 -2.08 7.54
C LEU A 173 9.45 -3.58 7.63
N ALA A 174 10.47 -4.42 7.72
CA ALA A 174 10.28 -5.84 7.93
C ALA A 174 9.74 -6.08 9.36
N VAL A 175 8.49 -6.49 9.46
CA VAL A 175 7.89 -6.98 10.71
C VAL A 175 7.97 -8.50 10.68
N LEU A 176 8.96 -9.04 11.38
CA LEU A 176 9.21 -10.47 11.44
C LEU A 176 8.54 -11.07 12.68
N PRO A 177 7.97 -12.27 12.57
CA PRO A 177 7.37 -12.95 13.72
C PRO A 177 8.44 -13.41 14.72
N SER A 178 8.10 -13.39 16.03
CA SER A 178 9.01 -13.74 17.13
C SER A 178 9.62 -15.14 17.02
N ARG A 179 8.98 -16.08 16.31
CA ARG A 179 9.54 -17.41 16.05
C ARG A 179 10.89 -17.41 15.32
N LEU A 180 11.24 -16.28 14.66
CA LEU A 180 12.52 -16.14 13.97
C LEU A 180 13.68 -15.75 14.87
N ASP A 181 13.43 -15.29 16.10
CA ASP A 181 14.49 -14.92 17.04
C ASP A 181 15.46 -16.11 17.27
N GLY A 182 14.92 -17.31 17.47
CA GLY A 182 15.70 -18.54 17.60
C GLY A 182 16.47 -18.92 16.32
N CYS A 183 15.86 -18.73 15.14
CA CYS A 183 16.52 -19.03 13.87
C CYS A 183 17.70 -18.10 13.57
N LEU A 184 17.55 -16.80 13.86
CA LEU A 184 18.60 -15.79 13.63
C LEU A 184 19.79 -16.00 14.56
N LEU A 185 19.57 -16.41 15.81
CA LEU A 185 20.63 -16.75 16.76
C LEU A 185 21.42 -17.99 16.31
N TYR A 186 20.73 -19.04 15.80
CA TYR A 186 21.40 -20.26 15.33
C TYR A 186 22.19 -20.08 14.03
N THR A 187 21.82 -19.14 13.16
CA THR A 187 22.55 -18.89 11.91
C THR A 187 23.77 -18.00 12.09
N SER A 188 23.84 -17.18 13.16
CA SER A 188 25.02 -16.39 13.48
C SER A 188 26.17 -17.26 14.08
N ASP A 189 25.83 -18.32 14.78
CA ASP A 189 26.82 -19.25 15.37
C ASP A 189 27.40 -20.27 14.37
N ALA A 190 26.80 -20.38 13.17
CA ALA A 190 27.27 -21.27 12.10
C ALA A 190 28.24 -20.59 11.11
N ALA A 191 28.58 -19.32 11.33
CA ALA A 191 29.45 -18.52 10.47
C ALA A 191 30.84 -18.25 11.08
N ASP A 192 31.15 -18.84 12.25
CA ASP A 192 32.50 -18.87 12.89
C ASP A 192 33.20 -20.26 12.60
#